data_3104e5de531b88dfedb9768b132c10ef
#
_entry.id   3104e5de531b88dfedb9768b132c10ef
#
_cell.length_a   1.000
_cell.length_b   1.000
_cell.length_c   1.000
_cell.angle_alpha   90.00
_cell.angle_beta   90.00
_cell.angle_gamma   90.00
#
_symmetry.space_group_name_H-M   'P 1'
#
loop_
_entity.id
_entity.type
_entity.pdbx_description
1 polymer ?
#
loop_
_entity_poly.entity_id
_entity_poly.type
_entity_poly.pdbx_seq_one_letter_code
_entity_poly.pdbx_strand_id
1 'polypeptide(L)'
;MGEGKHLVGVDIGASSVKVVQLKEGRGKRLEVIRQGYAELPPQTIIDNHVMNASNVTEALLRIYSEAKISQREVAVGVYGQSVIVRKITVPMMSNDELEEQIGWEAEQHIPFDIKVMSIDYEVLRRRPEAGQMDLLLVAAKRDEINDYAAILKDAKLKPVVVDINAFTIQNVFENQYGLPPDSTVALLNVGAAVSSLNIVSQGVSSFTREITNAGNQITDEIQKQCNVPSEQAEAYKRGGGSTEVVPQEVHAIIQTACDGLAGEIQRSLDFYLATSGEQEINRIVVSGGSAYLAPLCKSIEKRARVPVQLFDPFQNLAVDAKFVNEASLRARAAQFVVALGLALRCEKERRVA
;
A
#
# COMPACT_ATOMS: atom_id res chain seq x y z
N MET A 1 15.96 -0.26 11.31
CA MET A 1 16.11 -1.03 10.06
C MET A 1 16.55 -2.44 10.42
N GLY A 2 16.01 -3.47 9.76
CA GLY A 2 16.37 -4.87 9.97
C GLY A 2 17.84 -5.17 9.62
N GLU A 3 18.35 -6.29 10.10
CA GLU A 3 19.69 -6.78 9.77
C GLU A 3 19.60 -7.87 8.71
N GLY A 4 20.57 -7.93 7.81
CA GLY A 4 20.65 -8.96 6.78
C GLY A 4 20.38 -8.43 5.38
N LYS A 5 20.12 -9.37 4.46
CA LYS A 5 19.86 -9.06 3.05
C LYS A 5 18.41 -8.57 2.88
N HIS A 6 18.23 -7.57 2.03
CA HIS A 6 16.90 -7.13 1.62
C HIS A 6 16.11 -8.27 0.98
N LEU A 7 14.82 -8.34 1.31
CA LEU A 7 13.89 -9.29 0.71
C LEU A 7 13.48 -8.82 -0.69
N VAL A 8 12.93 -9.73 -1.49
CA VAL A 8 12.24 -9.31 -2.71
C VAL A 8 10.83 -8.86 -2.32
N GLY A 9 10.49 -7.63 -2.62
CA GLY A 9 9.16 -7.09 -2.37
C GLY A 9 8.18 -7.56 -3.42
N VAL A 10 7.07 -8.16 -2.98
CA VAL A 10 5.99 -8.70 -3.84
C VAL A 10 4.69 -8.03 -3.46
N ASP A 11 4.17 -7.18 -4.33
CA ASP A 11 2.86 -6.55 -4.23
C ASP A 11 1.87 -7.32 -5.11
N ILE A 12 0.87 -7.94 -4.50
CA ILE A 12 -0.22 -8.64 -5.16
C ILE A 12 -1.48 -7.76 -5.06
N GLY A 13 -1.71 -6.96 -6.08
CA GLY A 13 -2.88 -6.09 -6.16
C GLY A 13 -3.98 -6.67 -7.04
N ALA A 14 -5.20 -6.11 -6.98
CA ALA A 14 -6.38 -6.64 -7.67
C ALA A 14 -6.25 -6.67 -9.22
N SER A 15 -5.44 -5.79 -9.81
CA SER A 15 -5.26 -5.71 -11.26
C SER A 15 -3.88 -6.14 -11.77
N SER A 16 -2.90 -6.28 -10.88
CA SER A 16 -1.52 -6.57 -11.29
C SER A 16 -0.65 -7.00 -10.12
N VAL A 17 0.37 -7.80 -10.44
CA VAL A 17 1.47 -8.15 -9.53
C VAL A 17 2.69 -7.30 -9.86
N LYS A 18 3.37 -6.77 -8.84
CA LYS A 18 4.62 -6.04 -8.98
C LYS A 18 5.67 -6.64 -8.08
N VAL A 19 6.89 -6.65 -8.57
CA VAL A 19 8.04 -7.21 -7.84
C VAL A 19 9.21 -6.22 -7.94
N VAL A 20 9.88 -5.97 -6.81
CA VAL A 20 11.07 -5.14 -6.73
C VAL A 20 12.14 -5.89 -5.95
N GLN A 21 13.38 -5.85 -6.44
CA GLN A 21 14.55 -6.31 -5.72
C GLN A 21 15.55 -5.19 -5.56
N LEU A 22 15.97 -4.96 -4.32
CA LEU A 22 16.96 -3.98 -3.94
C LEU A 22 18.29 -4.63 -3.62
N LYS A 23 19.33 -3.83 -3.72
CA LYS A 23 20.68 -4.15 -3.24
C LYS A 23 21.30 -2.91 -2.61
N GLU A 24 22.06 -3.10 -1.54
CA GLU A 24 22.93 -2.05 -1.04
C GLU A 24 24.16 -1.90 -1.95
N GLY A 25 24.33 -0.70 -2.49
CA GLY A 25 25.50 -0.29 -3.25
C GLY A 25 26.58 0.35 -2.36
N ARG A 26 27.58 0.95 -2.99
CA ARG A 26 28.65 1.66 -2.28
C ARG A 26 28.10 2.83 -1.47
N GLY A 27 28.50 2.95 -0.20
CA GLY A 27 28.05 4.03 0.68
C GLY A 27 26.63 3.85 1.21
N LYS A 28 26.13 2.62 1.30
CA LYS A 28 24.77 2.27 1.78
C LYS A 28 23.63 2.85 0.95
N ARG A 29 23.91 3.30 -0.29
CA ARG A 29 22.84 3.70 -1.21
C ARG A 29 22.11 2.47 -1.72
N LEU A 30 20.80 2.53 -1.70
CA LEU A 30 19.97 1.47 -2.25
C LEU A 30 19.86 1.60 -3.77
N GLU A 31 19.90 0.46 -4.45
CA GLU A 31 19.82 0.35 -5.89
C GLU A 31 18.75 -0.67 -6.28
N VAL A 32 17.87 -0.31 -7.22
CA VAL A 32 16.90 -1.23 -7.82
C VAL A 32 17.63 -2.08 -8.84
N ILE A 33 17.82 -3.37 -8.54
CA ILE A 33 18.56 -4.30 -9.41
C ILE A 33 17.65 -5.19 -10.24
N ARG A 34 16.40 -5.36 -9.87
CA ARG A 34 15.37 -6.08 -10.64
C ARG A 34 14.00 -5.46 -10.37
N GLN A 35 13.15 -5.50 -11.36
CA GLN A 35 11.75 -5.17 -11.24
C GLN A 35 10.92 -6.03 -12.19
N GLY A 36 9.64 -6.24 -11.85
CA GLY A 36 8.71 -6.93 -12.70
C GLY A 36 7.28 -6.46 -12.50
N TYR A 37 6.51 -6.54 -13.57
CA TYR A 37 5.10 -6.16 -13.59
C TYR A 37 4.34 -7.17 -14.45
N ALA A 38 3.21 -7.64 -13.95
CA ALA A 38 2.29 -8.49 -14.71
C ALA A 38 0.85 -8.10 -14.41
N GLU A 39 0.07 -7.85 -15.44
CA GLU A 39 -1.38 -7.66 -15.32
C GLU A 39 -2.04 -9.00 -14.95
N LEU A 40 -3.07 -8.91 -14.12
CA LEU A 40 -3.94 -10.02 -13.77
C LEU A 40 -5.24 -9.93 -14.57
N PRO A 41 -5.78 -11.06 -14.99
CA PRO A 41 -7.10 -11.11 -15.60
C PRO A 41 -8.16 -10.49 -14.65
N PRO A 42 -9.23 -9.87 -15.20
CA PRO A 42 -10.34 -9.40 -14.38
C PRO A 42 -10.87 -10.48 -13.44
N GLN A 43 -11.39 -10.07 -12.28
CA GLN A 43 -11.95 -10.97 -11.27
C GLN A 43 -10.98 -12.01 -10.68
N THR A 44 -9.67 -11.89 -10.91
CA THR A 44 -8.66 -12.72 -10.23
C THR A 44 -8.67 -12.48 -8.73
N ILE A 45 -8.87 -11.23 -8.30
CA ILE A 45 -9.01 -10.84 -6.89
C ILE A 45 -10.26 -9.95 -6.78
N ILE A 46 -11.20 -10.34 -5.90
CA ILE A 46 -12.44 -9.61 -5.63
C ILE A 46 -12.53 -9.39 -4.13
N ASP A 47 -12.81 -8.16 -3.69
CA ASP A 47 -12.94 -7.79 -2.27
C ASP A 47 -11.79 -8.30 -1.40
N ASN A 48 -10.57 -8.22 -1.94
CA ASN A 48 -9.31 -8.72 -1.37
C ASN A 48 -9.18 -10.25 -1.26
N HIS A 49 -10.15 -11.01 -1.70
CA HIS A 49 -10.07 -12.47 -1.77
C HIS A 49 -9.54 -12.92 -3.13
N VAL A 50 -8.56 -13.81 -3.12
CA VAL A 50 -8.00 -14.39 -4.35
C VAL A 50 -8.96 -15.47 -4.86
N MET A 51 -9.71 -15.14 -5.92
CA MET A 51 -10.66 -16.07 -6.55
C MET A 51 -9.95 -17.07 -7.48
N ASN A 52 -8.80 -16.67 -8.05
CA ASN A 52 -8.02 -17.52 -8.94
C ASN A 52 -6.52 -17.44 -8.58
N ALA A 53 -6.08 -18.34 -7.72
CA ALA A 53 -4.69 -18.43 -7.28
C ALA A 53 -3.72 -18.76 -8.42
N SER A 54 -4.16 -19.54 -9.43
CA SER A 54 -3.31 -19.92 -10.57
C SER A 54 -2.87 -18.70 -11.38
N ASN A 55 -3.77 -17.75 -11.63
CA ASN A 55 -3.43 -16.51 -12.34
C ASN A 55 -2.32 -15.72 -11.63
N VAL A 56 -2.38 -15.63 -10.29
CA VAL A 56 -1.36 -14.94 -9.48
C VAL A 56 -0.04 -15.71 -9.51
N THR A 57 -0.10 -17.04 -9.33
CA THR A 57 1.08 -17.92 -9.38
C THR A 57 1.79 -17.84 -10.72
N GLU A 58 1.06 -17.90 -11.83
CA GLU A 58 1.61 -17.79 -13.19
C GLU A 58 2.24 -16.41 -13.44
N ALA A 59 1.59 -15.33 -12.98
CA ALA A 59 2.13 -13.98 -13.05
C ALA A 59 3.46 -13.86 -12.31
N LEU A 60 3.55 -14.41 -11.08
CA LEU A 60 4.78 -14.45 -10.30
C LEU A 60 5.89 -15.23 -10.99
N LEU A 61 5.60 -16.45 -11.47
CA LEU A 61 6.57 -17.29 -12.17
C LEU A 61 7.11 -16.60 -13.43
N ARG A 62 6.22 -15.93 -14.20
CA ARG A 62 6.60 -15.16 -15.37
C ARG A 62 7.53 -14.00 -15.01
N ILE A 63 7.17 -13.17 -14.01
CA ILE A 63 7.99 -12.05 -13.54
C ILE A 63 9.39 -12.55 -13.13
N TYR A 64 9.47 -13.59 -12.32
CA TYR A 64 10.73 -14.14 -11.83
C TYR A 64 11.62 -14.66 -12.96
N SER A 65 11.01 -15.29 -13.97
CA SER A 65 11.73 -15.77 -15.16
C SER A 65 12.24 -14.62 -16.01
N GLU A 66 11.39 -13.66 -16.37
CA GLU A 66 11.71 -12.53 -17.24
C GLU A 66 12.74 -11.58 -16.61
N ALA A 67 12.55 -11.23 -15.33
CA ALA A 67 13.45 -10.36 -14.59
C ALA A 67 14.72 -11.10 -14.08
N LYS A 68 14.82 -12.42 -14.29
CA LYS A 68 15.94 -13.26 -13.82
C LYS A 68 16.22 -13.09 -12.32
N ILE A 69 15.19 -13.13 -11.50
CA ILE A 69 15.28 -13.03 -10.05
C ILE A 69 15.58 -14.43 -9.49
N SER A 70 16.71 -14.59 -8.81
CA SER A 70 17.13 -15.86 -8.20
C SER A 70 16.78 -15.97 -6.72
N GLN A 71 16.68 -14.84 -6.01
CA GLN A 71 16.32 -14.81 -4.60
C GLN A 71 14.85 -15.23 -4.40
N ARG A 72 14.62 -16.12 -3.44
CA ARG A 72 13.30 -16.71 -3.18
C ARG A 72 12.65 -16.18 -1.90
N GLU A 73 13.43 -15.60 -1.01
CA GLU A 73 12.93 -14.96 0.20
C GLU A 73 12.23 -13.64 -0.18
N VAL A 74 10.94 -13.56 0.22
CA VAL A 74 10.07 -12.45 -0.17
C VAL A 74 9.39 -11.82 1.03
N ALA A 75 9.09 -10.52 0.89
CA ALA A 75 8.11 -9.82 1.70
C ALA A 75 6.85 -9.59 0.86
N VAL A 76 5.67 -9.80 1.45
CA VAL A 76 4.37 -9.58 0.82
C VAL A 76 3.52 -8.65 1.67
N GLY A 77 2.68 -7.85 1.01
CA GLY A 77 1.79 -6.92 1.68
C GLY A 77 0.36 -7.44 1.76
N VAL A 78 -0.31 -7.14 2.87
CA VAL A 78 -1.75 -7.32 3.05
C VAL A 78 -2.45 -5.98 3.22
N TYR A 79 -3.71 -5.90 2.82
CA TYR A 79 -4.50 -4.68 2.83
C TYR A 79 -5.99 -5.02 2.92
N GLY A 80 -6.84 -4.00 3.00
CA GLY A 80 -8.28 -4.18 2.99
C GLY A 80 -8.94 -4.08 4.37
N GLN A 81 -10.24 -4.30 4.39
CA GLN A 81 -11.07 -4.08 5.59
C GLN A 81 -10.78 -5.05 6.76
N SER A 82 -10.12 -6.15 6.48
CA SER A 82 -9.68 -7.14 7.48
C SER A 82 -8.40 -6.73 8.20
N VAL A 83 -7.71 -5.70 7.70
CA VAL A 83 -6.51 -5.13 8.32
C VAL A 83 -6.94 -4.01 9.27
N ILE A 84 -6.60 -4.16 10.54
CA ILE A 84 -6.89 -3.18 11.59
C ILE A 84 -5.58 -2.59 12.09
N VAL A 85 -5.51 -1.28 12.11
CA VAL A 85 -4.41 -0.52 12.71
C VAL A 85 -5.02 0.44 13.74
N ARG A 86 -4.57 0.37 14.99
CA ARG A 86 -5.08 1.22 16.07
C ARG A 86 -3.95 1.70 16.96
N LYS A 87 -3.93 2.98 17.24
CA LYS A 87 -3.15 3.51 18.35
C LYS A 87 -3.97 3.37 19.62
N ILE A 88 -3.45 2.65 20.60
CA ILE A 88 -4.10 2.41 21.89
C ILE A 88 -3.20 2.87 23.03
N THR A 89 -3.79 3.20 24.15
CA THR A 89 -3.06 3.52 25.40
C THR A 89 -3.40 2.46 26.43
N VAL A 90 -2.37 1.83 26.97
CA VAL A 90 -2.49 0.75 27.98
C VAL A 90 -1.73 1.13 29.24
N PRO A 91 -1.99 0.48 30.39
CA PRO A 91 -1.18 0.65 31.60
C PRO A 91 0.29 0.34 31.31
N MET A 92 1.19 0.98 32.08
CA MET A 92 2.62 0.70 32.00
C MET A 92 2.88 -0.72 32.47
N MET A 93 3.60 -1.49 31.63
CA MET A 93 4.00 -2.85 31.92
C MET A 93 5.35 -3.17 31.27
N SER A 94 6.00 -4.24 31.70
CA SER A 94 7.19 -4.78 31.05
C SER A 94 6.86 -5.39 29.68
N ASN A 95 7.88 -5.72 28.89
CA ASN A 95 7.66 -6.38 27.60
C ASN A 95 7.05 -7.78 27.77
N ASP A 96 7.49 -8.53 28.77
CA ASP A 96 6.98 -9.89 29.04
C ASP A 96 5.50 -9.84 29.47
N GLU A 97 5.13 -8.92 30.35
CA GLU A 97 3.73 -8.70 30.74
C GLU A 97 2.87 -8.26 29.54
N LEU A 98 3.42 -7.41 28.65
CA LEU A 98 2.73 -6.96 27.47
C LEU A 98 2.49 -8.12 26.48
N GLU A 99 3.46 -9.00 26.26
CA GLU A 99 3.29 -10.18 25.41
C GLU A 99 2.16 -11.10 25.92
N GLU A 100 2.01 -11.24 27.23
CA GLU A 100 0.93 -12.03 27.82
C GLU A 100 -0.44 -11.34 27.73
N GLN A 101 -0.47 -10.00 27.82
CA GLN A 101 -1.72 -9.23 27.93
C GLN A 101 -2.21 -8.65 26.61
N ILE A 102 -1.38 -8.54 25.59
CA ILE A 102 -1.74 -7.90 24.31
C ILE A 102 -2.99 -8.51 23.66
N GLY A 103 -3.21 -9.80 23.83
CA GLY A 103 -4.43 -10.45 23.33
C GLY A 103 -5.71 -9.90 23.97
N TRP A 104 -5.69 -9.66 25.29
CA TRP A 104 -6.82 -9.07 26.01
C TRP A 104 -7.06 -7.61 25.63
N GLU A 105 -5.99 -6.84 25.50
CA GLU A 105 -6.06 -5.45 25.06
C GLU A 105 -6.60 -5.37 23.61
N ALA A 106 -6.14 -6.26 22.73
CA ALA A 106 -6.57 -6.30 21.36
C ALA A 106 -8.07 -6.62 21.21
N GLU A 107 -8.62 -7.49 22.07
CA GLU A 107 -10.05 -7.86 22.07
C GLU A 107 -10.99 -6.67 22.24
N GLN A 108 -10.54 -5.64 22.94
CA GLN A 108 -11.33 -4.42 23.16
C GLN A 108 -11.32 -3.47 21.96
N HIS A 109 -10.35 -3.59 21.08
CA HIS A 109 -10.10 -2.64 19.99
C HIS A 109 -10.31 -3.25 18.59
N ILE A 110 -10.34 -4.58 18.46
CA ILE A 110 -10.51 -5.30 17.20
C ILE A 110 -11.96 -5.78 17.09
N PRO A 111 -12.71 -5.38 16.03
CA PRO A 111 -14.12 -5.76 15.88
C PRO A 111 -14.31 -7.19 15.31
N PHE A 112 -13.31 -8.07 15.48
CA PHE A 112 -13.30 -9.45 15.02
C PHE A 112 -12.87 -10.37 16.17
N ASP A 113 -13.24 -11.65 16.08
CA ASP A 113 -12.71 -12.68 16.99
C ASP A 113 -11.18 -12.75 16.87
N ILE A 114 -10.46 -12.46 17.94
CA ILE A 114 -9.00 -12.45 17.97
C ILE A 114 -8.39 -13.82 17.62
N LYS A 115 -9.15 -14.90 17.80
CA LYS A 115 -8.70 -16.28 17.47
C LYS A 115 -8.47 -16.48 15.97
N VAL A 116 -9.14 -15.71 15.10
CA VAL A 116 -8.97 -15.75 13.65
C VAL A 116 -8.02 -14.65 13.13
N MET A 117 -7.49 -13.83 14.04
CA MET A 117 -6.58 -12.75 13.69
C MET A 117 -5.13 -13.13 13.99
N SER A 118 -4.23 -12.62 13.18
CA SER A 118 -2.80 -12.47 13.49
C SER A 118 -2.61 -11.07 14.04
N ILE A 119 -2.01 -10.96 15.22
CA ILE A 119 -1.86 -9.70 15.95
C ILE A 119 -0.37 -9.42 16.11
N ASP A 120 0.02 -8.16 15.93
CA ASP A 120 1.34 -7.65 16.22
C ASP A 120 1.22 -6.24 16.80
N TYR A 121 2.28 -5.74 17.44
CA TYR A 121 2.27 -4.42 18.07
C TYR A 121 3.65 -3.79 18.09
N GLU A 122 3.67 -2.47 18.19
CA GLU A 122 4.87 -1.66 18.39
C GLU A 122 4.66 -0.69 19.55
N VAL A 123 5.64 -0.59 20.45
CA VAL A 123 5.60 0.38 21.55
C VAL A 123 6.04 1.74 21.02
N LEU A 124 5.08 2.66 20.86
CA LEU A 124 5.36 4.00 20.35
C LEU A 124 6.01 4.91 21.41
N ARG A 125 5.48 4.85 22.62
CA ARG A 125 5.93 5.73 23.71
C ARG A 125 5.62 5.14 25.07
N ARG A 126 6.56 5.25 25.99
CA ARG A 126 6.36 4.97 27.43
C ARG A 126 6.25 6.28 28.18
N ARG A 127 5.25 6.39 29.06
CA ARG A 127 4.99 7.57 29.91
C ARG A 127 4.98 7.14 31.40
N PRO A 128 6.15 6.93 32.02
CA PRO A 128 6.25 6.45 33.41
C PRO A 128 5.54 7.36 34.41
N GLU A 129 5.58 8.66 34.15
CA GLU A 129 4.93 9.68 35.01
C GLU A 129 3.40 9.56 35.01
N ALA A 130 2.80 9.03 33.95
CA ALA A 130 1.37 8.78 33.84
C ALA A 130 1.00 7.33 34.14
N GLY A 131 1.97 6.44 34.34
CA GLY A 131 1.73 5.00 34.46
C GLY A 131 1.14 4.35 33.21
N GLN A 132 1.42 4.91 32.02
CA GLN A 132 0.81 4.49 30.75
C GLN A 132 1.84 4.34 29.65
N MET A 133 1.48 3.60 28.62
CA MET A 133 2.23 3.51 27.37
C MET A 133 1.31 3.48 26.14
N ASP A 134 1.79 4.03 25.04
CA ASP A 134 1.08 4.08 23.77
C ASP A 134 1.63 2.98 22.85
N LEU A 135 0.72 2.21 22.27
CA LEU A 135 1.02 1.12 21.34
C LEU A 135 0.37 1.38 19.99
N LEU A 136 1.04 0.95 18.93
CA LEU A 136 0.43 0.74 17.64
C LEU A 136 0.05 -0.74 17.54
N LEU A 137 -1.23 -1.03 17.64
CA LEU A 137 -1.79 -2.38 17.52
C LEU A 137 -2.15 -2.64 16.06
N VAL A 138 -1.74 -3.79 15.55
CA VAL A 138 -2.00 -4.25 14.18
C VAL A 138 -2.63 -5.62 14.22
N ALA A 139 -3.66 -5.83 13.41
CA ALA A 139 -4.26 -7.14 13.24
C ALA A 139 -4.68 -7.37 11.78
N ALA A 140 -4.52 -8.60 11.31
CA ALA A 140 -4.98 -9.03 10.00
C ALA A 140 -5.57 -10.44 10.10
N LYS A 141 -6.55 -10.76 9.23
CA LYS A 141 -7.14 -12.09 9.21
C LYS A 141 -6.10 -13.13 8.83
N ARG A 142 -6.01 -14.17 9.65
CA ARG A 142 -5.03 -15.26 9.47
C ARG A 142 -5.24 -16.03 8.18
N ASP A 143 -6.49 -16.22 7.76
CA ASP A 143 -6.80 -16.93 6.53
C ASP A 143 -6.28 -16.17 5.30
N GLU A 144 -6.43 -14.84 5.24
CA GLU A 144 -5.89 -14.04 4.14
C GLU A 144 -4.35 -14.11 4.08
N ILE A 145 -3.68 -14.06 5.23
CA ILE A 145 -2.22 -14.23 5.30
C ILE A 145 -1.82 -15.62 4.77
N ASN A 146 -2.55 -16.66 5.14
CA ASN A 146 -2.30 -18.03 4.72
C ASN A 146 -2.52 -18.22 3.22
N ASP A 147 -3.55 -17.59 2.63
CA ASP A 147 -3.84 -17.65 1.20
C ASP A 147 -2.68 -17.04 0.39
N TYR A 148 -2.21 -15.86 0.76
CA TYR A 148 -1.03 -15.25 0.12
C TYR A 148 0.23 -16.11 0.31
N ALA A 149 0.44 -16.66 1.51
CA ALA A 149 1.58 -17.53 1.78
C ALA A 149 1.54 -18.81 0.95
N ALA A 150 0.36 -19.40 0.73
CA ALA A 150 0.17 -20.58 -0.10
C ALA A 150 0.49 -20.28 -1.58
N ILE A 151 -0.05 -19.19 -2.13
CA ILE A 151 0.22 -18.74 -3.51
C ILE A 151 1.72 -18.52 -3.74
N LEU A 152 2.40 -17.86 -2.79
CA LEU A 152 3.84 -17.63 -2.89
C LEU A 152 4.63 -18.94 -2.87
N LYS A 153 4.23 -19.91 -2.03
CA LYS A 153 4.86 -21.25 -1.99
C LYS A 153 4.65 -22.02 -3.30
N ASP A 154 3.46 -21.94 -3.90
CA ASP A 154 3.16 -22.53 -5.21
C ASP A 154 4.02 -21.91 -6.31
N ALA A 155 4.31 -20.61 -6.24
CA ALA A 155 5.26 -19.92 -7.10
C ALA A 155 6.74 -20.21 -6.76
N LYS A 156 7.03 -21.18 -5.85
CA LYS A 156 8.38 -21.55 -5.38
C LYS A 156 9.10 -20.40 -4.65
N LEU A 157 8.34 -19.52 -4.01
CA LEU A 157 8.83 -18.44 -3.19
C LEU A 157 8.69 -18.78 -1.70
N LYS A 158 9.50 -18.13 -0.87
CA LYS A 158 9.51 -18.29 0.58
C LYS A 158 9.07 -16.98 1.23
N PRO A 159 7.80 -16.84 1.65
CA PRO A 159 7.38 -15.67 2.40
C PRO A 159 8.10 -15.64 3.76
N VAL A 160 8.78 -14.55 4.04
CA VAL A 160 9.55 -14.32 5.27
C VAL A 160 8.87 -13.24 6.12
N VAL A 161 8.35 -12.21 5.45
CA VAL A 161 7.66 -11.08 6.08
C VAL A 161 6.31 -10.89 5.42
N VAL A 162 5.28 -10.71 6.23
CA VAL A 162 3.97 -10.18 5.82
C VAL A 162 3.82 -8.80 6.47
N ASP A 163 3.63 -7.77 5.66
CA ASP A 163 3.54 -6.39 6.13
C ASP A 163 2.20 -5.76 5.74
N ILE A 164 1.86 -4.64 6.33
CA ILE A 164 0.68 -3.86 5.99
C ILE A 164 1.02 -2.85 4.90
N ASN A 165 0.24 -2.81 3.80
CA ASN A 165 0.54 -1.92 2.67
C ASN A 165 0.67 -0.45 3.09
N ALA A 166 -0.11 0.03 4.03
CA ALA A 166 -0.02 1.39 4.56
C ALA A 166 1.37 1.70 5.15
N PHE A 167 1.97 0.72 5.85
CA PHE A 167 3.30 0.89 6.44
C PHE A 167 4.40 0.79 5.38
N THR A 168 4.25 -0.07 4.39
CA THR A 168 5.23 -0.14 3.28
C THR A 168 5.32 1.18 2.54
N ILE A 169 4.19 1.85 2.29
CA ILE A 169 4.13 3.17 1.67
C ILE A 169 4.80 4.23 2.55
N GLN A 170 4.55 4.19 3.86
CA GLN A 170 5.21 5.08 4.83
C GLN A 170 6.71 4.86 4.84
N ASN A 171 7.19 3.62 4.85
CA ASN A 171 8.62 3.29 4.83
C ASN A 171 9.32 3.86 3.58
N VAL A 172 8.67 3.78 2.41
CA VAL A 172 9.19 4.41 1.18
C VAL A 172 9.20 5.92 1.31
N PHE A 173 8.12 6.51 1.84
CA PHE A 173 8.03 7.95 2.01
C PHE A 173 9.15 8.45 2.93
N GLU A 174 9.35 7.80 4.07
CA GLU A 174 10.42 8.12 5.00
C GLU A 174 11.81 7.99 4.36
N ASN A 175 12.05 6.92 3.61
CA ASN A 175 13.31 6.67 2.94
C ASN A 175 13.63 7.70 1.85
N GLN A 176 12.61 8.17 1.09
CA GLN A 176 12.80 9.06 -0.05
C GLN A 176 12.70 10.55 0.31
N TYR A 177 11.82 10.92 1.23
CA TYR A 177 11.50 12.32 1.53
C TYR A 177 11.84 12.72 2.97
N GLY A 178 12.11 11.75 3.85
CA GLY A 178 12.19 11.97 5.27
C GLY A 178 10.80 12.22 5.90
N LEU A 179 10.75 12.20 7.21
CA LEU A 179 9.55 12.55 7.99
C LEU A 179 9.88 13.76 8.85
N PRO A 180 9.52 14.98 8.43
CA PRO A 180 9.69 16.15 9.28
C PRO A 180 8.87 15.99 10.56
N PRO A 181 9.45 16.22 11.76
CA PRO A 181 8.80 15.92 13.04
C PRO A 181 7.51 16.72 13.26
N ASP A 182 7.40 17.92 12.67
CA ASP A 182 6.27 18.81 12.86
C ASP A 182 5.30 18.82 11.67
N SER A 183 5.32 17.78 10.83
CA SER A 183 4.44 17.71 9.67
C SER A 183 3.49 16.53 9.73
N THR A 184 2.24 16.77 9.34
CA THR A 184 1.21 15.76 9.11
C THR A 184 1.05 15.53 7.61
N VAL A 185 1.29 14.30 7.16
CA VAL A 185 1.25 13.92 5.75
C VAL A 185 0.20 12.83 5.54
N ALA A 186 -0.68 13.02 4.56
CA ALA A 186 -1.60 11.99 4.13
C ALA A 186 -0.98 11.21 2.96
N LEU A 187 -0.73 9.93 3.16
CA LEU A 187 -0.27 8.99 2.15
C LEU A 187 -1.50 8.25 1.60
N LEU A 188 -1.83 8.50 0.35
CA LEU A 188 -3.00 7.93 -0.30
C LEU A 188 -2.56 6.99 -1.42
N ASN A 189 -2.96 5.73 -1.36
CA ASN A 189 -2.74 4.76 -2.43
C ASN A 189 -4.06 4.44 -3.12
N VAL A 190 -4.25 4.87 -4.36
CA VAL A 190 -5.46 4.60 -5.13
C VAL A 190 -5.20 3.45 -6.09
N GLY A 191 -5.58 2.26 -5.64
CA GLY A 191 -5.45 1.01 -6.38
C GLY A 191 -6.56 0.79 -7.41
N ALA A 192 -6.73 -0.47 -7.82
CA ALA A 192 -7.82 -0.89 -8.68
C ALA A 192 -9.11 -1.14 -7.88
N ALA A 193 -9.06 -1.94 -6.81
CA ALA A 193 -10.23 -2.30 -6.01
C ALA A 193 -10.41 -1.45 -4.75
N VAL A 194 -9.32 -0.97 -4.15
CA VAL A 194 -9.31 -0.28 -2.85
C VAL A 194 -8.41 0.94 -2.92
N SER A 195 -8.82 1.99 -2.22
CA SER A 195 -7.99 3.15 -1.91
C SER A 195 -7.63 3.14 -0.42
N SER A 196 -6.33 3.16 -0.12
CA SER A 196 -5.81 3.13 1.25
C SER A 196 -5.29 4.51 1.64
N LEU A 197 -5.79 5.05 2.74
CA LEU A 197 -5.32 6.30 3.34
C LEU A 197 -4.54 5.99 4.62
N ASN A 198 -3.33 6.50 4.72
CA ASN A 198 -2.52 6.49 5.93
C ASN A 198 -2.08 7.93 6.26
N ILE A 199 -2.48 8.44 7.41
CA ILE A 199 -2.05 9.76 7.87
C ILE A 199 -0.92 9.57 8.88
N VAL A 200 0.23 10.13 8.54
CA VAL A 200 1.44 10.08 9.35
C VAL A 200 1.63 11.43 10.00
N SER A 201 1.66 11.44 11.32
CA SER A 201 1.94 12.61 12.14
C SER A 201 3.05 12.28 13.14
N GLN A 202 4.01 13.19 13.31
CA GLN A 202 5.16 12.99 14.20
C GLN A 202 5.94 11.69 13.92
N GLY A 203 6.00 11.28 12.65
CA GLY A 203 6.68 10.06 12.22
C GLY A 203 5.93 8.76 12.46
N VAL A 204 4.72 8.82 13.02
CA VAL A 204 3.90 7.64 13.36
C VAL A 204 2.63 7.61 12.50
N SER A 205 2.23 6.40 12.07
CA SER A 205 0.91 6.17 11.49
C SER A 205 -0.17 6.45 12.54
N SER A 206 -0.85 7.60 12.41
CA SER A 206 -1.83 8.09 13.37
C SER A 206 -3.26 7.71 13.01
N PHE A 207 -3.51 7.48 11.72
CA PHE A 207 -4.82 7.11 11.21
C PHE A 207 -4.69 6.33 9.91
N THR A 208 -5.39 5.20 9.82
CA THR A 208 -5.50 4.42 8.59
C THR A 208 -6.98 4.21 8.24
N ARG A 209 -7.29 4.26 6.96
CA ARG A 209 -8.63 3.97 6.45
C ARG A 209 -8.58 3.34 5.07
N GLU A 210 -9.35 2.27 4.91
CA GLU A 210 -9.61 1.66 3.61
C GLU A 210 -10.92 2.21 3.04
N ILE A 211 -10.88 2.60 1.77
CA ILE A 211 -12.01 3.13 1.01
C ILE A 211 -12.25 2.15 -0.15
N THR A 212 -13.44 1.58 -0.22
CA THR A 212 -13.80 0.60 -1.26
C THR A 212 -14.00 1.22 -2.64
N ASN A 213 -14.04 2.54 -2.74
CA ASN A 213 -14.07 3.27 -4.00
C ASN A 213 -12.64 3.45 -4.55
N ALA A 214 -12.40 2.96 -5.76
CA ALA A 214 -11.09 2.98 -6.40
C ALA A 214 -11.20 2.89 -7.95
N GLY A 215 -10.12 2.53 -8.63
CA GLY A 215 -10.03 2.55 -10.08
C GLY A 215 -11.07 1.70 -10.82
N ASN A 216 -11.46 0.54 -10.29
CA ASN A 216 -12.44 -0.35 -10.92
C ASN A 216 -13.82 0.28 -10.98
N GLN A 217 -14.24 1.03 -9.95
CA GLN A 217 -15.51 1.73 -9.98
C GLN A 217 -15.62 2.73 -11.13
N ILE A 218 -14.51 3.41 -11.47
CA ILE A 218 -14.46 4.31 -12.64
C ILE A 218 -14.65 3.51 -13.91
N THR A 219 -14.00 2.34 -14.04
CA THR A 219 -14.15 1.44 -15.20
C THR A 219 -15.58 0.96 -15.33
N ASP A 220 -16.20 0.56 -14.21
CA ASP A 220 -17.60 0.09 -14.18
C ASP A 220 -18.61 1.18 -14.59
N GLU A 221 -18.36 2.43 -14.17
CA GLU A 221 -19.20 3.56 -14.60
C GLU A 221 -19.07 3.84 -16.10
N ILE A 222 -17.86 3.79 -16.66
CA ILE A 222 -17.66 3.92 -18.10
C ILE A 222 -18.35 2.77 -18.84
N GLN A 223 -18.18 1.53 -18.37
CA GLN A 223 -18.80 0.35 -18.96
C GLN A 223 -20.33 0.50 -19.01
N LYS A 224 -20.95 0.90 -17.92
CA LYS A 224 -22.41 1.06 -17.81
C LYS A 224 -22.94 2.19 -18.69
N GLN A 225 -22.30 3.37 -18.63
CA GLN A 225 -22.83 4.56 -19.31
C GLN A 225 -22.55 4.55 -20.80
N CYS A 226 -21.39 4.02 -21.24
CA CYS A 226 -21.04 3.90 -22.66
C CYS A 226 -21.47 2.57 -23.30
N ASN A 227 -21.99 1.62 -22.50
CA ASN A 227 -22.37 0.27 -22.95
C ASN A 227 -21.26 -0.45 -23.72
N VAL A 228 -20.04 -0.43 -23.17
CA VAL A 228 -18.85 -1.06 -23.77
C VAL A 228 -18.32 -2.20 -22.87
N PRO A 229 -17.54 -3.16 -23.41
CA PRO A 229 -16.87 -4.19 -22.61
C PRO A 229 -15.91 -3.58 -21.59
N SER A 230 -15.65 -4.30 -20.49
CA SER A 230 -14.76 -3.85 -19.40
C SER A 230 -13.34 -3.50 -19.88
N GLU A 231 -12.80 -4.27 -20.82
CA GLU A 231 -11.48 -4.02 -21.42
C GLU A 231 -11.44 -2.68 -22.16
N GLN A 232 -12.48 -2.37 -22.92
CA GLN A 232 -12.60 -1.10 -23.63
C GLN A 232 -12.82 0.07 -22.66
N ALA A 233 -13.64 -0.12 -21.65
CA ALA A 233 -13.83 0.87 -20.59
C ALA A 233 -12.52 1.19 -19.86
N GLU A 234 -11.71 0.18 -19.56
CA GLU A 234 -10.39 0.36 -18.96
C GLU A 234 -9.42 1.07 -19.91
N ALA A 235 -9.44 0.73 -21.20
CA ALA A 235 -8.65 1.43 -22.22
C ALA A 235 -9.06 2.91 -22.31
N TYR A 236 -10.34 3.23 -22.31
CA TYR A 236 -10.85 4.60 -22.30
C TYR A 236 -10.42 5.37 -21.04
N LYS A 237 -10.51 4.74 -19.86
CA LYS A 237 -10.04 5.33 -18.59
C LYS A 237 -8.56 5.70 -18.65
N ARG A 238 -7.74 4.87 -19.30
CA ARG A 238 -6.29 5.10 -19.48
C ARG A 238 -5.95 6.07 -20.62
N GLY A 239 -6.93 6.63 -21.32
CA GLY A 239 -6.71 7.58 -22.40
C GLY A 239 -6.78 7.00 -23.83
N GLY A 240 -7.36 5.81 -24.00
CA GLY A 240 -7.69 5.24 -25.32
C GLY A 240 -6.56 4.56 -26.09
N GLY A 241 -5.33 4.52 -25.55
CA GLY A 241 -4.20 3.95 -26.30
C GLY A 241 -3.89 4.67 -27.61
N SER A 242 -3.09 4.04 -28.50
CA SER A 242 -2.64 4.67 -29.75
C SER A 242 -3.66 4.62 -30.90
N THR A 243 -4.74 3.85 -30.78
CA THR A 243 -5.67 3.54 -31.90
C THR A 243 -7.12 3.89 -31.62
N GLU A 244 -7.51 4.17 -30.38
CA GLU A 244 -8.90 4.44 -30.03
C GLU A 244 -9.11 5.90 -29.63
N VAL A 245 -10.11 6.53 -30.25
CA VAL A 245 -10.57 7.88 -29.83
C VAL A 245 -11.48 7.70 -28.61
N VAL A 246 -11.10 8.32 -27.51
CA VAL A 246 -11.91 8.32 -26.30
C VAL A 246 -13.13 9.22 -26.51
N PRO A 247 -14.36 8.72 -26.38
CA PRO A 247 -15.57 9.54 -26.49
C PRO A 247 -15.56 10.69 -25.48
N GLN A 248 -16.08 11.85 -25.88
CA GLN A 248 -16.06 13.05 -25.02
C GLN A 248 -16.84 12.83 -23.71
N GLU A 249 -17.90 12.03 -23.74
CA GLU A 249 -18.70 11.65 -22.57
C GLU A 249 -17.89 10.92 -21.49
N VAL A 250 -16.88 10.12 -21.89
CA VAL A 250 -16.01 9.40 -20.96
C VAL A 250 -15.26 10.36 -20.02
N HIS A 251 -14.84 11.51 -20.52
CA HIS A 251 -14.16 12.50 -19.69
C HIS A 251 -15.06 13.03 -18.57
N ALA A 252 -16.36 13.25 -18.86
CA ALA A 252 -17.33 13.68 -17.86
C ALA A 252 -17.59 12.59 -16.81
N ILE A 253 -17.66 11.31 -17.25
CA ILE A 253 -17.83 10.16 -16.37
C ILE A 253 -16.62 10.06 -15.42
N ILE A 254 -15.39 10.10 -15.94
CA ILE A 254 -14.17 10.05 -15.14
C ILE A 254 -14.14 11.21 -14.15
N GLN A 255 -14.47 12.43 -14.59
CA GLN A 255 -14.49 13.60 -13.70
C GLN A 255 -15.47 13.41 -12.54
N THR A 256 -16.69 12.94 -12.83
CA THR A 256 -17.72 12.71 -11.82
C THR A 256 -17.30 11.65 -10.81
N ALA A 257 -16.73 10.54 -11.28
CA ALA A 257 -16.25 9.46 -10.43
C ALA A 257 -15.06 9.92 -9.55
N CYS A 258 -14.13 10.70 -10.13
CA CYS A 258 -13.01 11.29 -9.38
C CYS A 258 -13.51 12.29 -8.31
N ASP A 259 -14.52 13.08 -8.62
CA ASP A 259 -15.15 14.00 -7.65
C ASP A 259 -15.84 13.25 -6.50
N GLY A 260 -16.46 12.10 -6.79
CA GLY A 260 -17.05 11.21 -5.79
C GLY A 260 -15.99 10.67 -4.83
N LEU A 261 -14.92 10.07 -5.37
CA LEU A 261 -13.81 9.53 -4.58
C LEU A 261 -13.11 10.65 -3.75
N ALA A 262 -12.86 11.80 -4.35
CA ALA A 262 -12.29 12.94 -3.64
C ALA A 262 -13.18 13.39 -2.46
N GLY A 263 -14.51 13.27 -2.60
CA GLY A 263 -15.46 13.52 -1.49
C GLY A 263 -15.33 12.52 -0.33
N GLU A 264 -15.06 11.23 -0.64
CA GLU A 264 -14.84 10.23 0.40
C GLU A 264 -13.50 10.42 1.13
N ILE A 265 -12.46 10.77 0.37
CA ILE A 265 -11.16 11.11 0.92
C ILE A 265 -11.31 12.32 1.85
N GLN A 266 -11.97 13.39 1.39
CA GLN A 266 -12.20 14.59 2.21
C GLN A 266 -12.89 14.25 3.53
N ARG A 267 -13.96 13.46 3.53
CA ARG A 267 -14.64 13.03 4.77
C ARG A 267 -13.70 12.30 5.72
N SER A 268 -12.73 11.54 5.20
CA SER A 268 -11.75 10.81 6.01
C SER A 268 -10.72 11.75 6.64
N LEU A 269 -10.29 12.77 5.90
CA LEU A 269 -9.38 13.81 6.40
C LEU A 269 -10.07 14.67 7.46
N ASP A 270 -11.31 15.09 7.22
CA ASP A 270 -12.10 15.86 8.18
C ASP A 270 -12.33 15.10 9.49
N PHE A 271 -12.64 13.80 9.39
CA PHE A 271 -12.78 12.94 10.57
C PHE A 271 -11.48 12.87 11.37
N TYR A 272 -10.34 12.68 10.69
CA TYR A 272 -9.04 12.68 11.35
C TYR A 272 -8.77 13.99 12.09
N LEU A 273 -8.91 15.13 11.42
CA LEU A 273 -8.69 16.46 12.03
C LEU A 273 -9.60 16.71 13.23
N ALA A 274 -10.87 16.28 13.15
CA ALA A 274 -11.82 16.43 14.24
C ALA A 274 -11.50 15.56 15.48
N THR A 275 -10.76 14.47 15.33
CA THR A 275 -10.52 13.46 16.38
C THR A 275 -9.10 13.38 16.89
N SER A 276 -8.11 13.85 16.12
CA SER A 276 -6.68 13.71 16.44
C SER A 276 -6.12 14.85 17.29
N GLY A 277 -6.78 16.02 17.29
CA GLY A 277 -6.24 17.26 17.88
C GLY A 277 -5.22 17.98 16.97
N GLU A 278 -4.92 17.43 15.80
CA GLU A 278 -4.09 18.08 14.78
C GLU A 278 -4.85 19.24 14.13
N GLN A 279 -4.15 20.30 13.75
CA GLN A 279 -4.78 21.47 13.17
C GLN A 279 -4.89 21.43 11.65
N GLU A 280 -3.91 20.77 11.00
CA GLU A 280 -3.84 20.73 9.54
C GLU A 280 -3.12 19.48 9.03
N ILE A 281 -3.36 19.19 7.75
CA ILE A 281 -2.59 18.22 6.96
C ILE A 281 -1.75 19.04 5.97
N ASN A 282 -0.43 18.91 6.03
CA ASN A 282 0.48 19.78 5.25
C ASN A 282 0.51 19.40 3.76
N ARG A 283 0.35 18.12 3.43
CA ARG A 283 0.33 17.63 2.04
C ARG A 283 -0.32 16.27 1.93
N ILE A 284 -0.79 15.97 0.72
CA ILE A 284 -1.29 14.65 0.33
C ILE A 284 -0.36 14.09 -0.74
N VAL A 285 0.16 12.88 -0.53
CA VAL A 285 1.03 12.18 -1.49
C VAL A 285 0.27 10.99 -2.04
N VAL A 286 0.05 10.96 -3.36
CA VAL A 286 -0.81 9.98 -4.02
C VAL A 286 0.01 8.97 -4.79
N SER A 287 -0.27 7.69 -4.58
CA SER A 287 0.33 6.52 -5.24
C SER A 287 -0.74 5.58 -5.81
N GLY A 288 -0.31 4.50 -6.42
CA GLY A 288 -1.19 3.52 -7.05
C GLY A 288 -1.47 3.80 -8.52
N GLY A 289 -2.16 2.86 -9.18
CA GLY A 289 -2.43 2.94 -10.63
C GLY A 289 -3.35 4.09 -11.01
N SER A 290 -4.35 4.37 -10.18
CA SER A 290 -5.32 5.45 -10.43
C SER A 290 -4.79 6.85 -10.10
N ALA A 291 -3.63 6.96 -9.45
CA ALA A 291 -2.95 8.24 -9.20
C ALA A 291 -2.59 8.99 -10.50
N TYR A 292 -2.47 8.28 -11.61
CA TYR A 292 -2.19 8.87 -12.92
C TYR A 292 -3.41 9.53 -13.59
N LEU A 293 -4.61 9.37 -13.02
CA LEU A 293 -5.80 10.06 -13.49
C LEU A 293 -5.71 11.54 -13.09
N ALA A 294 -5.38 12.40 -14.06
CA ALA A 294 -5.21 13.83 -13.83
C ALA A 294 -6.42 14.50 -13.13
N PRO A 295 -7.70 14.15 -13.44
CA PRO A 295 -8.85 14.67 -12.73
C PRO A 295 -8.85 14.33 -11.23
N LEU A 296 -8.37 13.14 -10.85
CA LEU A 296 -8.41 12.69 -9.45
C LEU A 296 -7.57 13.59 -8.53
N CYS A 297 -6.29 13.79 -8.86
CA CYS A 297 -5.41 14.64 -8.05
C CYS A 297 -5.96 16.07 -7.93
N LYS A 298 -6.48 16.62 -9.04
CA LYS A 298 -7.08 17.97 -9.05
C LYS A 298 -8.34 18.04 -8.17
N SER A 299 -9.20 17.02 -8.21
CA SER A 299 -10.42 16.96 -7.41
C SER A 299 -10.11 16.84 -5.92
N ILE A 300 -9.10 16.03 -5.56
CA ILE A 300 -8.63 15.91 -4.17
C ILE A 300 -8.07 17.25 -3.69
N GLU A 301 -7.17 17.86 -4.44
CA GLU A 301 -6.55 19.15 -4.07
C GLU A 301 -7.59 20.25 -3.87
N LYS A 302 -8.54 20.35 -4.81
CA LYS A 302 -9.63 21.34 -4.75
C LYS A 302 -10.52 21.16 -3.53
N ARG A 303 -10.84 19.93 -3.16
CA ARG A 303 -11.73 19.62 -2.02
C ARG A 303 -11.00 19.72 -0.69
N ALA A 304 -9.87 19.08 -0.57
CA ALA A 304 -9.06 19.06 0.65
C ALA A 304 -8.42 20.41 0.96
N ARG A 305 -8.20 21.26 -0.06
CA ARG A 305 -7.44 22.52 0.04
C ARG A 305 -6.02 22.29 0.59
N VAL A 306 -5.47 21.13 0.29
CA VAL A 306 -4.14 20.67 0.69
C VAL A 306 -3.37 20.33 -0.59
N PRO A 307 -2.09 20.73 -0.72
CA PRO A 307 -1.27 20.38 -1.88
C PRO A 307 -1.24 18.88 -2.13
N VAL A 308 -1.47 18.47 -3.37
CA VAL A 308 -1.45 17.06 -3.81
C VAL A 308 -0.25 16.80 -4.70
N GLN A 309 0.54 15.80 -4.35
CA GLN A 309 1.75 15.40 -5.07
C GLN A 309 1.67 13.93 -5.49
N LEU A 310 2.02 13.64 -6.75
CA LEU A 310 2.25 12.27 -7.18
C LEU A 310 3.52 11.72 -6.53
N PHE A 311 3.45 10.52 -5.98
CA PHE A 311 4.57 9.89 -5.31
C PHE A 311 5.62 9.41 -6.32
N ASP A 312 6.84 9.94 -6.26
CA ASP A 312 8.01 9.35 -6.94
C ASP A 312 8.84 8.53 -5.93
N PRO A 313 8.66 7.20 -5.89
CA PRO A 313 9.35 6.34 -4.94
C PRO A 313 10.83 6.08 -5.31
N PHE A 314 11.28 6.51 -6.47
CA PHE A 314 12.63 6.29 -6.98
C PHE A 314 13.50 7.55 -7.01
N GLN A 315 13.06 8.64 -6.37
CA GLN A 315 13.72 9.95 -6.41
C GLN A 315 15.20 9.89 -6.01
N ASN A 316 15.51 9.13 -4.96
CA ASN A 316 16.86 9.02 -4.39
C ASN A 316 17.47 7.63 -4.55
N LEU A 317 16.87 6.75 -5.37
CA LEU A 317 17.37 5.41 -5.63
C LEU A 317 18.15 5.34 -6.94
N ALA A 318 19.26 4.61 -6.90
CA ALA A 318 19.93 4.21 -8.12
C ALA A 318 19.15 3.08 -8.81
N VAL A 319 19.29 2.99 -10.13
CA VAL A 319 18.69 1.94 -10.94
C VAL A 319 19.78 1.25 -11.75
N ASP A 320 19.89 -0.07 -11.67
CA ASP A 320 20.81 -0.85 -12.47
C ASP A 320 20.32 -0.95 -13.93
N ALA A 321 20.75 -0.02 -14.76
CA ALA A 321 20.34 0.07 -16.16
C ALA A 321 20.66 -1.19 -16.99
N LYS A 322 21.51 -2.11 -16.48
CA LYS A 322 21.80 -3.37 -17.16
C LYS A 322 20.63 -4.34 -17.14
N PHE A 323 19.79 -4.26 -16.10
CA PHE A 323 18.72 -5.23 -15.87
C PHE A 323 17.34 -4.57 -15.75
N VAL A 324 17.29 -3.27 -15.54
CA VAL A 324 16.04 -2.52 -15.33
C VAL A 324 15.92 -1.46 -16.43
N ASN A 325 14.80 -1.46 -17.13
CA ASN A 325 14.45 -0.37 -18.02
C ASN A 325 13.93 0.81 -17.18
N GLU A 326 14.80 1.78 -16.93
CA GLU A 326 14.50 2.93 -16.07
C GLU A 326 13.32 3.76 -16.60
N ALA A 327 13.20 3.96 -17.91
CA ALA A 327 12.11 4.73 -18.51
C ALA A 327 10.75 4.05 -18.24
N SER A 328 10.68 2.72 -18.42
CA SER A 328 9.49 1.93 -18.12
C SER A 328 9.14 1.92 -16.63
N LEU A 329 10.15 1.84 -15.76
CA LEU A 329 9.98 1.90 -14.32
C LEU A 329 9.41 3.26 -13.88
N ARG A 330 10.01 4.36 -14.36
CA ARG A 330 9.58 5.72 -14.01
C ARG A 330 8.18 6.06 -14.55
N ALA A 331 7.83 5.56 -15.71
CA ALA A 331 6.49 5.75 -16.28
C ALA A 331 5.37 5.14 -15.39
N ARG A 332 5.71 4.17 -14.54
CA ARG A 332 4.78 3.48 -13.62
C ARG A 332 5.20 3.63 -12.15
N ALA A 333 6.05 4.61 -11.83
CA ALA A 333 6.71 4.73 -10.54
C ALA A 333 5.72 4.62 -9.35
N ALA A 334 4.63 5.38 -9.38
CA ALA A 334 3.63 5.39 -8.31
C ALA A 334 2.92 4.04 -8.10
N GLN A 335 2.95 3.12 -9.06
CA GLN A 335 2.40 1.77 -8.92
C GLN A 335 3.33 0.82 -8.15
N PHE A 336 4.62 1.14 -8.07
CA PHE A 336 5.62 0.29 -7.44
C PHE A 336 5.88 0.63 -5.97
N VAL A 337 5.19 1.62 -5.40
CA VAL A 337 5.44 2.10 -4.03
C VAL A 337 5.34 0.98 -3.01
N VAL A 338 4.28 0.16 -3.06
CA VAL A 338 4.10 -0.97 -2.13
C VAL A 338 5.21 -2.01 -2.32
N ALA A 339 5.46 -2.45 -3.56
CA ALA A 339 6.51 -3.44 -3.82
C ALA A 339 7.90 -2.96 -3.40
N LEU A 340 8.18 -1.66 -3.56
CA LEU A 340 9.43 -1.06 -3.09
C LEU A 340 9.51 -1.04 -1.57
N GLY A 341 8.43 -0.66 -0.88
CA GLY A 341 8.38 -0.67 0.59
C GLY A 341 8.58 -2.07 1.17
N LEU A 342 8.01 -3.08 0.53
CA LEU A 342 8.25 -4.48 0.88
C LEU A 342 9.71 -4.89 0.62
N ALA A 343 10.33 -4.37 -0.44
CA ALA A 343 11.74 -4.64 -0.74
C ALA A 343 12.72 -3.95 0.23
N LEU A 344 12.26 -2.96 1.00
CA LEU A 344 13.05 -2.37 2.09
C LEU A 344 13.16 -3.30 3.30
N ARG A 345 12.29 -4.32 3.42
CA ARG A 345 12.34 -5.29 4.51
C ARG A 345 13.55 -6.22 4.38
N CYS A 346 14.08 -6.66 5.53
CA CYS A 346 15.27 -7.48 5.63
C CYS A 346 14.96 -8.89 6.16
N GLU A 347 15.86 -9.84 5.95
CA GLU A 347 15.71 -11.23 6.41
C GLU A 347 15.57 -11.35 7.94
N LYS A 348 16.19 -10.41 8.67
CA LYS A 348 16.10 -10.33 10.12
C LYS A 348 15.52 -8.97 10.48
N GLU A 349 14.21 -8.93 10.59
CA GLU A 349 13.57 -7.77 11.22
C GLU A 349 13.86 -7.80 12.72
N ARG A 350 14.42 -6.69 13.24
CA ARG A 350 14.55 -6.55 14.69
C ARG A 350 13.15 -6.30 15.23
N ARG A 351 12.64 -7.19 16.05
CA ARG A 351 11.64 -6.79 17.05
C ARG A 351 12.37 -5.83 17.98
N VAL A 352 11.96 -4.58 17.99
CA VAL A 352 12.44 -3.63 18.98
C VAL A 352 11.82 -4.08 20.29
N ALA A 353 12.67 -4.65 21.16
CA ALA A 353 12.29 -5.10 22.49
C ALA A 353 11.92 -3.91 23.38
#